data_923f2d89f429ad3859349fa43395316f
#
_entry.id   923f2d89f429ad3859349fa43395316f
#
_cell.length_a   1.000
_cell.length_b   1.000
_cell.length_c   1.000
_cell.angle_alpha   90.00
_cell.angle_beta   90.00
_cell.angle_gamma   90.00
#
_symmetry.space_group_name_H-M   'P 1'
#
loop_
_entity.id
_entity.type
_entity.pdbx_description
1 polymer ?
#
loop_
_entity_poly.entity_id
_entity_poly.type
_entity_poly.pdbx_seq_one_letter_code
_entity_poly.pdbx_strand_id
1 'polypeptide(L)'
;TATNINTQNRAYQREKVSLRNWQQDLMLTILINTYAGIPEIHIRVVEIEDGEYRYELIDGQQRMRAIMDFLNGDYKLPEGLVVDGCDLSGMYAQDLQNTYPKVYQRILNYRISCKWYEDLTDQETAFLFIKVLNNVNTMNGQELRNAVLGFYSEYVRDTARGDAPHKLF
;
A
#
# COMPACT_ATOMS: atom_id res chain seq x y z
N THR A 1 9.68 -7.90 15.60
CA THR A 1 8.32 -7.51 16.07
C THR A 1 7.55 -7.10 14.85
N ALA A 2 6.61 -7.95 14.39
CA ALA A 2 5.73 -7.63 13.29
C ALA A 2 4.80 -6.51 13.74
N THR A 3 4.98 -5.32 13.19
CA THR A 3 4.10 -4.18 13.41
C THR A 3 2.73 -4.53 12.83
N ASN A 4 1.69 -4.44 13.63
CA ASN A 4 0.33 -4.82 13.26
C ASN A 4 -0.25 -3.77 12.30
N ILE A 5 0.05 -3.89 11.00
CA ILE A 5 -0.49 -3.01 9.96
C ILE A 5 -1.84 -3.57 9.53
N ASN A 6 -2.92 -2.85 9.84
CA ASN A 6 -4.25 -3.22 9.38
C ASN A 6 -4.39 -2.92 7.88
N THR A 7 -4.47 -3.99 7.08
CA THR A 7 -4.63 -3.92 5.61
C THR A 7 -6.08 -4.08 5.14
N GLN A 8 -7.06 -4.05 6.07
CA GLN A 8 -8.47 -4.25 5.71
C GLN A 8 -9.04 -3.10 4.88
N ASN A 9 -9.83 -3.47 3.88
CA ASN A 9 -10.47 -2.58 2.92
C ASN A 9 -11.37 -1.56 3.61
N ARG A 10 -11.07 -0.28 3.43
CA ARG A 10 -11.99 0.80 3.69
C ARG A 10 -12.73 1.18 2.41
N ALA A 11 -13.93 1.79 2.55
CA ALA A 11 -14.79 2.15 1.42
C ALA A 11 -14.13 3.05 0.36
N TYR A 12 -13.03 3.74 0.70
CA TYR A 12 -12.27 4.60 -0.21
C TYR A 12 -11.01 3.95 -0.82
N GLN A 13 -10.71 2.69 -0.46
CA GLN A 13 -9.56 1.97 -1.01
C GLN A 13 -9.96 1.21 -2.28
N ARG A 14 -9.05 1.17 -3.24
CA ARG A 14 -9.25 0.45 -4.50
C ARG A 14 -9.46 -1.04 -4.27
N GLU A 15 -10.41 -1.62 -5.00
CA GLU A 15 -10.46 -3.06 -5.14
C GLU A 15 -9.17 -3.58 -5.79
N LYS A 16 -8.80 -4.78 -5.37
CA LYS A 16 -7.56 -5.45 -5.77
C LYS A 16 -7.57 -5.79 -7.27
N VAL A 17 -7.08 -4.90 -8.10
CA VAL A 17 -6.73 -5.20 -9.49
C VAL A 17 -5.22 -5.31 -9.58
N SER A 18 -4.64 -6.41 -9.10
CA SER A 18 -3.24 -6.68 -9.33
C SER A 18 -3.11 -7.58 -10.56
N LEU A 19 -2.77 -6.99 -11.70
CA LEU A 19 -2.34 -7.76 -12.84
C LEU A 19 -1.01 -8.43 -12.49
N ARG A 20 -0.87 -9.72 -12.78
CA ARG A 20 0.35 -10.50 -12.49
C ARG A 20 1.62 -9.81 -12.99
N ASN A 21 1.55 -9.19 -14.18
CA ASN A 21 2.67 -8.45 -14.77
C ASN A 21 3.09 -7.27 -13.89
N TRP A 22 2.15 -6.51 -13.34
CA TRP A 22 2.44 -5.38 -12.46
C TRP A 22 3.13 -5.81 -11.15
N GLN A 23 2.75 -6.95 -10.57
CA GLN A 23 3.41 -7.50 -9.37
C GLN A 23 4.86 -7.89 -9.68
N GLN A 24 5.09 -8.51 -10.82
CA GLN A 24 6.43 -8.87 -11.29
C GLN A 24 7.29 -7.63 -11.56
N ASP A 25 6.74 -6.58 -12.16
CA ASP A 25 7.44 -5.31 -12.41
C ASP A 25 7.83 -4.61 -11.10
N LEU A 26 6.97 -4.67 -10.09
CA LEU A 26 7.27 -4.18 -8.76
C LEU A 26 8.47 -4.91 -8.14
N MET A 27 8.47 -6.24 -8.20
CA MET A 27 9.58 -7.05 -7.69
C MET A 27 10.87 -6.80 -8.47
N LEU A 28 10.78 -6.60 -9.78
CA LEU A 28 11.91 -6.22 -10.60
C LEU A 28 12.52 -4.89 -10.14
N THR A 29 11.68 -3.89 -9.86
CA THR A 29 12.13 -2.59 -9.33
C THR A 29 12.91 -2.74 -8.03
N ILE A 30 12.44 -3.60 -7.11
CA ILE A 30 13.11 -3.90 -5.85
C ILE A 30 14.47 -4.60 -6.08
N LEU A 31 14.49 -5.58 -6.98
CA LEU A 31 15.68 -6.40 -7.25
C LEU A 31 16.79 -5.60 -7.94
N ILE A 32 16.44 -4.76 -8.91
CA ILE A 32 17.40 -3.92 -9.62
C ILE A 32 17.84 -2.73 -8.75
N ASN A 33 17.08 -2.43 -7.69
CA ASN A 33 17.35 -1.30 -6.79
C ASN A 33 17.57 0.01 -7.55
N THR A 34 16.67 0.30 -8.51
CA THR A 34 16.76 1.51 -9.32
C THR A 34 16.58 2.75 -8.45
N TYR A 35 17.24 3.86 -8.85
CA TYR A 35 17.11 5.16 -8.16
C TYR A 35 15.67 5.67 -8.09
N ALA A 36 14.80 5.20 -8.99
CA ALA A 36 13.38 5.55 -8.97
C ALA A 36 12.63 4.97 -7.77
N GLY A 37 13.09 3.81 -7.25
CA GLY A 37 12.43 3.11 -6.15
C GLY A 37 10.96 2.80 -6.41
N ILE A 38 10.30 2.27 -5.40
CA ILE A 38 8.84 2.19 -5.40
C ILE A 38 8.27 3.46 -4.74
N PRO A 39 7.10 3.95 -5.17
CA PRO A 39 6.48 5.12 -4.54
C PRO A 39 6.29 4.91 -3.04
N GLU A 40 6.38 6.00 -2.27
CA GLU A 40 6.18 5.97 -0.83
C GLU A 40 4.79 5.42 -0.45
N ILE A 41 4.71 4.80 0.71
CA ILE A 41 3.44 4.37 1.30
C ILE A 41 2.98 5.39 2.34
N HIS A 42 1.67 5.52 2.50
CA HIS A 42 1.06 6.48 3.42
C HIS A 42 0.35 5.73 4.54
N ILE A 43 0.73 6.03 5.78
CA ILE A 43 0.29 5.34 6.99
C ILE A 43 -0.32 6.34 7.95
N ARG A 44 -1.54 6.09 8.40
CA ARG A 44 -2.17 6.78 9.51
C ARG A 44 -1.83 6.06 10.82
N VAL A 45 -1.47 6.82 11.81
CA VAL A 45 -1.27 6.35 13.18
C VAL A 45 -2.50 6.73 13.99
N VAL A 46 -3.14 5.77 14.61
CA VAL A 46 -4.32 5.97 15.45
C VAL A 46 -4.00 5.46 16.85
N GLU A 47 -4.06 6.34 17.84
CA GLU A 47 -4.04 5.91 19.22
C GLU A 47 -5.37 5.21 19.56
N ILE A 48 -5.29 4.01 20.16
CA ILE A 48 -6.48 3.22 20.49
C ILE A 48 -6.85 3.51 21.94
N GLU A 49 -6.15 2.92 22.87
CA GLU A 49 -6.32 3.09 24.32
C GLU A 49 -4.97 2.79 24.99
N ASP A 50 -4.74 3.38 26.18
CA ASP A 50 -3.56 3.08 27.02
C ASP A 50 -2.18 3.24 26.33
N GLY A 51 -2.09 4.13 25.32
CA GLY A 51 -0.83 4.33 24.59
C GLY A 51 -0.52 3.26 23.54
N GLU A 52 -1.47 2.39 23.21
CA GLU A 52 -1.36 1.49 22.07
C GLU A 52 -1.71 2.21 20.77
N TYR A 53 -0.96 1.90 19.70
CA TYR A 53 -1.14 2.50 18.39
C TYR A 53 -1.54 1.48 17.35
N ARG A 54 -2.52 1.85 16.53
CA ARG A 54 -2.91 1.12 15.33
C ARG A 54 -2.39 1.84 14.10
N TYR A 55 -1.81 1.10 13.18
CA TYR A 55 -1.28 1.61 11.92
C TYR A 55 -2.22 1.24 10.78
N GLU A 56 -2.70 2.24 10.07
CA GLU A 56 -3.64 2.07 8.97
C GLU A 56 -3.02 2.54 7.66
N LEU A 57 -2.95 1.64 6.70
CA LEU A 57 -2.41 1.94 5.40
C LEU A 57 -3.43 2.74 4.57
N ILE A 58 -3.12 4.03 4.31
CA ILE A 58 -3.95 4.91 3.48
C ILE A 58 -3.71 4.62 2.00
N ASP A 59 -2.44 4.58 1.58
CA ASP A 59 -2.02 4.23 0.22
C ASP A 59 -0.83 3.26 0.24
N GLY A 60 -0.68 2.48 -0.83
CA GLY A 60 0.38 1.49 -0.98
C GLY A 60 -0.04 0.06 -0.65
N GLN A 61 -1.32 -0.19 -0.37
CA GLN A 61 -1.85 -1.51 0.01
C GLN A 61 -1.53 -2.58 -1.03
N GLN A 62 -1.70 -2.26 -2.33
CA GLN A 62 -1.41 -3.21 -3.40
C GLN A 62 0.09 -3.51 -3.49
N ARG A 63 0.95 -2.51 -3.28
CA ARG A 63 2.41 -2.68 -3.26
C ARG A 63 2.86 -3.59 -2.13
N MET A 64 2.38 -3.33 -0.92
CA MET A 64 2.68 -4.17 0.24
C MET A 64 2.18 -5.60 0.04
N ARG A 65 0.97 -5.74 -0.50
CA ARG A 65 0.39 -7.05 -0.76
C ARG A 65 1.19 -7.82 -1.82
N ALA A 66 1.60 -7.17 -2.91
CA ALA A 66 2.39 -7.82 -3.95
C ALA A 66 3.73 -8.34 -3.39
N ILE A 67 4.39 -7.57 -2.53
CA ILE A 67 5.63 -8.02 -1.88
C ILE A 67 5.36 -9.22 -0.97
N MET A 68 4.31 -9.16 -0.16
CA MET A 68 3.95 -10.27 0.74
C MET A 68 3.53 -11.53 -0.02
N ASP A 69 2.71 -11.39 -1.06
CA ASP A 69 2.28 -12.50 -1.92
C ASP A 69 3.51 -13.19 -2.56
N PHE A 70 4.53 -12.40 -3.00
CA PHE A 70 5.78 -12.98 -3.50
C PHE A 70 6.54 -13.76 -2.42
N LEU A 71 6.74 -13.15 -1.25
CA LEU A 71 7.45 -13.77 -0.14
C LEU A 71 6.75 -15.05 0.36
N ASN A 72 5.43 -15.11 0.26
CA ASN A 72 4.63 -16.28 0.60
C ASN A 72 4.66 -17.37 -0.51
N GLY A 73 5.22 -17.06 -1.69
CA GLY A 73 5.30 -18.00 -2.80
C GLY A 73 4.05 -18.07 -3.69
N ASP A 74 3.19 -17.04 -3.66
CA ASP A 74 1.94 -17.01 -4.44
C ASP A 74 2.18 -16.74 -5.93
N TYR A 75 3.35 -16.23 -6.29
CA TYR A 75 3.77 -16.04 -7.68
C TYR A 75 5.29 -16.06 -7.83
N LYS A 76 5.73 -16.23 -9.08
CA LYS A 76 7.14 -16.34 -9.48
C LYS A 76 7.61 -15.07 -10.20
N LEU A 77 8.92 -14.88 -10.24
CA LEU A 77 9.56 -13.86 -11.08
C LEU A 77 9.33 -14.12 -12.57
N PRO A 78 9.43 -13.09 -13.43
CA PRO A 78 9.26 -13.27 -14.87
C PRO A 78 10.33 -14.19 -15.47
N GLU A 79 9.98 -14.84 -16.58
CA GLU A 79 10.92 -15.62 -17.35
C GLU A 79 11.97 -14.70 -18.03
N GLY A 80 13.18 -15.17 -18.16
CA GLY A 80 14.28 -14.44 -18.79
C GLY A 80 14.88 -13.31 -17.92
N LEU A 81 14.55 -13.27 -16.62
CA LEU A 81 15.07 -12.27 -15.70
C LEU A 81 16.50 -12.63 -15.26
N VAL A 82 17.46 -11.76 -15.61
CA VAL A 82 18.85 -11.84 -15.14
C VAL A 82 19.19 -10.57 -14.37
N VAL A 83 19.66 -10.69 -13.13
CA VAL A 83 20.07 -9.57 -12.26
C VAL A 83 21.47 -9.85 -11.71
N ASP A 84 22.40 -8.93 -11.91
CA ASP A 84 23.80 -9.04 -11.48
C ASP A 84 24.47 -10.36 -11.91
N GLY A 85 24.15 -10.87 -13.10
CA GLY A 85 24.65 -12.13 -13.63
C GLY A 85 24.01 -13.38 -13.04
N CYS A 86 23.02 -13.26 -12.15
CA CYS A 86 22.22 -14.37 -11.64
C CYS A 86 20.97 -14.55 -12.50
N ASP A 87 20.73 -15.76 -12.98
CA ASP A 87 19.49 -16.12 -13.65
C ASP A 87 18.40 -16.38 -12.61
N LEU A 88 17.42 -15.47 -12.55
CA LEU A 88 16.29 -15.52 -11.61
C LEU A 88 14.98 -15.95 -12.31
N SER A 89 15.11 -16.43 -13.53
CA SER A 89 13.99 -16.78 -14.43
C SER A 89 13.01 -17.75 -13.76
N GLY A 90 11.75 -17.32 -13.62
CA GLY A 90 10.68 -18.16 -13.10
C GLY A 90 10.82 -18.61 -11.65
N MET A 91 11.71 -17.99 -10.86
CA MET A 91 11.95 -18.38 -9.46
C MET A 91 10.87 -17.86 -8.52
N TYR A 92 10.49 -18.68 -7.56
CA TYR A 92 9.75 -18.29 -6.38
C TYR A 92 10.69 -17.75 -5.28
N ALA A 93 10.13 -17.10 -4.28
CA ALA A 93 10.91 -16.57 -3.14
C ALA A 93 11.76 -17.64 -2.45
N GLN A 94 11.23 -18.86 -2.30
CA GLN A 94 11.94 -19.99 -1.71
C GLN A 94 13.14 -20.45 -2.59
N ASP A 95 12.99 -20.42 -3.91
CA ASP A 95 14.08 -20.76 -4.84
C ASP A 95 15.20 -19.73 -4.74
N LEU A 96 14.85 -18.44 -4.66
CA LEU A 96 15.81 -17.35 -4.42
C LEU A 96 16.55 -17.53 -3.10
N GLN A 97 15.84 -17.85 -2.03
CA GLN A 97 16.44 -18.06 -0.71
C GLN A 97 17.47 -19.18 -0.75
N ASN A 98 17.18 -20.28 -1.44
CA ASN A 98 18.03 -21.46 -1.50
C ASN A 98 19.21 -21.26 -2.47
N THR A 99 18.98 -20.64 -3.63
CA THR A 99 19.97 -20.58 -4.71
C THR A 99 20.79 -19.28 -4.67
N TYR A 100 20.14 -18.16 -4.40
CA TYR A 100 20.74 -16.82 -4.37
C TYR A 100 20.40 -16.06 -3.09
N PRO A 101 20.88 -16.52 -1.91
CA PRO A 101 20.49 -15.93 -0.63
C PRO A 101 20.82 -14.43 -0.50
N LYS A 102 21.86 -13.95 -1.17
CA LYS A 102 22.19 -12.51 -1.19
C LYS A 102 21.17 -11.69 -1.94
N VAL A 103 20.60 -12.22 -3.02
CA VAL A 103 19.54 -11.58 -3.80
C VAL A 103 18.24 -11.59 -2.99
N TYR A 104 17.92 -12.69 -2.34
CA TYR A 104 16.78 -12.79 -1.43
C TYR A 104 16.86 -11.77 -0.28
N GLN A 105 18.03 -11.64 0.35
CA GLN A 105 18.27 -10.66 1.41
C GLN A 105 18.12 -9.21 0.91
N ARG A 106 18.36 -8.92 -0.37
CA ARG A 106 18.10 -7.59 -0.96
C ARG A 106 16.62 -7.24 -0.89
N ILE A 107 15.73 -8.20 -1.14
CA ILE A 107 14.28 -8.01 -1.02
C ILE A 107 13.90 -7.71 0.44
N LEU A 108 14.39 -8.52 1.38
CA LEU A 108 14.07 -8.36 2.79
C LEU A 108 14.59 -7.05 3.39
N ASN A 109 15.72 -6.56 2.88
CA ASN A 109 16.36 -5.32 3.34
C ASN A 109 15.96 -4.09 2.53
N TYR A 110 15.05 -4.25 1.55
CA TYR A 110 14.58 -3.11 0.76
C TYR A 110 13.86 -2.11 1.64
N ARG A 111 14.27 -0.85 1.55
CA ARG A 111 13.68 0.23 2.36
C ARG A 111 12.58 0.92 1.58
N ILE A 112 11.37 0.81 2.09
CA ILE A 112 10.20 1.51 1.56
C ILE A 112 10.08 2.83 2.29
N SER A 113 10.01 3.93 1.54
CA SER A 113 9.70 5.25 2.10
C SER A 113 8.27 5.26 2.64
N CYS A 114 8.12 5.70 3.88
CA CYS A 114 6.82 5.78 4.54
C CYS A 114 6.55 7.21 4.97
N LYS A 115 5.37 7.72 4.67
CA LYS A 115 4.87 8.97 5.21
C LYS A 115 3.84 8.67 6.29
N TRP A 116 4.11 9.19 7.48
CA TRP A 116 3.29 8.97 8.66
C TRP A 116 2.38 10.17 8.90
N TYR A 117 1.15 9.89 9.30
CA TYR A 117 0.15 10.90 9.63
C TYR A 117 -0.44 10.55 10.99
N GLU A 118 -0.20 11.42 11.95
CA GLU A 118 -0.73 11.32 13.30
C GLU A 118 -1.99 12.19 13.41
N ASP A 119 -2.89 11.83 14.28
CA ASP A 119 -4.08 12.61 14.67
C ASP A 119 -5.06 12.94 13.52
N LEU A 120 -5.02 12.22 12.40
CA LEU A 120 -5.99 12.39 11.33
C LEU A 120 -7.34 11.77 11.70
N THR A 121 -8.39 12.54 11.51
CA THR A 121 -9.76 12.02 11.50
C THR A 121 -10.02 11.12 10.29
N ASP A 122 -11.10 10.34 10.32
CA ASP A 122 -11.50 9.53 9.15
C ASP A 122 -11.81 10.39 7.92
N GLN A 123 -12.34 11.61 8.13
CA GLN A 123 -12.65 12.56 7.06
C GLN A 123 -11.37 13.11 6.40
N GLU A 124 -10.40 13.53 7.21
CA GLU A 124 -9.10 14.00 6.71
C GLU A 124 -8.33 12.89 6.01
N THR A 125 -8.44 11.66 6.52
CA THR A 125 -7.84 10.47 5.89
C THR A 125 -8.45 10.22 4.51
N ALA A 126 -9.78 10.29 4.37
CA ALA A 126 -10.46 10.14 3.08
C ALA A 126 -10.06 11.25 2.10
N PHE A 127 -9.97 12.49 2.57
CA PHE A 127 -9.52 13.62 1.75
C PHE A 127 -8.06 13.47 1.28
N LEU A 128 -7.17 13.04 2.17
CA LEU A 128 -5.78 12.76 1.85
C LEU A 128 -5.66 11.66 0.79
N PHE A 129 -6.41 10.58 0.93
CA PHE A 129 -6.46 9.49 -0.03
C PHE A 129 -6.86 10.00 -1.43
N ILE A 130 -7.92 10.81 -1.51
CA ILE A 130 -8.36 11.41 -2.76
C ILE A 130 -7.26 12.29 -3.36
N LYS A 131 -6.61 13.14 -2.57
CA LYS A 131 -5.54 14.03 -3.04
C LYS A 131 -4.29 13.27 -3.48
N VAL A 132 -3.85 12.30 -2.70
CA VAL A 132 -2.66 11.50 -3.01
C VAL A 132 -2.89 10.72 -4.31
N LEU A 133 -4.06 10.11 -4.47
CA LEU A 133 -4.37 9.35 -5.69
C LEU A 133 -4.55 10.24 -6.91
N ASN A 134 -5.16 11.41 -6.77
CA ASN A 134 -5.30 12.35 -7.88
C ASN A 134 -3.96 12.93 -8.36
N ASN A 135 -2.96 12.97 -7.50
CA ASN A 135 -1.61 13.45 -7.87
C ASN A 135 -0.74 12.35 -8.51
N VAL A 136 -1.03 11.07 -8.26
CA VAL A 136 -0.16 9.95 -8.67
C VAL A 136 -0.78 9.13 -9.81
N ASN A 137 -2.10 8.99 -9.81
CA ASN A 137 -2.84 8.27 -10.84
C ASN A 137 -4.21 8.90 -11.04
N THR A 138 -4.62 9.08 -12.28
CA THR A 138 -5.99 9.46 -12.60
C THR A 138 -6.95 8.37 -12.10
N MET A 139 -7.58 8.61 -10.94
CA MET A 139 -8.74 7.81 -10.55
C MET A 139 -9.78 7.94 -11.68
N ASN A 140 -10.41 6.84 -12.04
CA ASN A 140 -11.55 6.96 -12.92
C ASN A 140 -12.66 7.75 -12.18
N GLY A 141 -13.47 8.48 -12.93
CA GLY A 141 -14.48 9.37 -12.35
C GLY A 141 -15.51 8.66 -11.44
N GLN A 142 -15.63 7.33 -11.53
CA GLN A 142 -16.50 6.52 -10.70
C GLN A 142 -15.86 6.22 -9.33
N GLU A 143 -14.56 5.91 -9.29
CA GLU A 143 -13.82 5.70 -8.03
C GLU A 143 -13.79 6.98 -7.19
N LEU A 144 -13.57 8.12 -7.86
CA LEU A 144 -13.63 9.44 -7.21
C LEU A 144 -15.01 9.71 -6.63
N ARG A 145 -16.09 9.48 -7.42
CA ARG A 145 -17.47 9.66 -6.95
C ARG A 145 -17.80 8.75 -5.78
N ASN A 146 -17.37 7.49 -5.80
CA ASN A 146 -17.62 6.55 -4.70
C ASN A 146 -16.91 6.97 -3.40
N ALA A 147 -15.66 7.44 -3.50
CA ALA A 147 -14.92 7.98 -2.36
C ALA A 147 -15.59 9.24 -1.80
N VAL A 148 -16.00 10.17 -2.65
CA VAL A 148 -16.69 11.40 -2.27
C VAL A 148 -18.10 11.12 -1.72
N LEU A 149 -18.86 10.22 -2.34
CA LEU A 149 -20.21 9.85 -1.87
C LEU A 149 -20.16 9.13 -0.52
N GLY A 150 -19.17 8.26 -0.29
CA GLY A 150 -18.92 7.66 1.01
C GLY A 150 -18.70 8.74 2.09
N PHE A 151 -17.84 9.70 1.80
CA PHE A 151 -17.58 10.85 2.65
C PHE A 151 -18.82 11.68 2.95
N TYR A 152 -19.59 12.09 1.94
CA TYR A 152 -20.81 12.89 2.13
C TYR A 152 -21.91 12.12 2.85
N SER A 153 -22.04 10.82 2.63
CA SER A 153 -23.05 10.01 3.32
C SER A 153 -22.77 9.83 4.80
N GLU A 154 -21.51 9.75 5.19
CA GLU A 154 -21.09 9.75 6.59
C GLU A 154 -21.28 11.13 7.23
N TYR A 155 -20.83 12.20 6.55
CA TYR A 155 -21.00 13.56 7.01
C TYR A 155 -22.46 13.94 7.23
N VAL A 156 -23.34 13.61 6.26
CA VAL A 156 -24.79 13.84 6.39
C VAL A 156 -25.38 13.05 7.55
N ARG A 157 -24.93 11.83 7.77
CA ARG A 157 -25.38 10.98 8.87
C ARG A 157 -24.97 11.50 10.24
N ASP A 158 -23.75 11.97 10.35
CA ASP A 158 -23.19 12.54 11.58
C ASP A 158 -23.79 13.90 11.89
N THR A 159 -24.03 14.73 10.85
CA THR A 159 -24.76 16.01 11.00
C THR A 159 -26.18 15.79 11.43
N ALA A 160 -26.89 14.79 10.90
CA ALA A 160 -28.24 14.43 11.29
C ALA A 160 -28.35 13.88 12.72
N ARG A 161 -27.23 13.32 13.25
CA ARG A 161 -27.14 12.85 14.66
C ARG A 161 -26.71 13.94 15.63
N GLY A 162 -26.30 15.11 15.15
CA GLY A 162 -25.78 16.20 15.98
C GLY A 162 -24.31 16.07 16.35
N ASP A 163 -23.61 15.07 15.81
CA ASP A 163 -22.22 14.73 16.15
C ASP A 163 -21.20 15.34 15.17
N ALA A 164 -21.62 16.10 14.17
CA ALA A 164 -20.70 16.67 13.21
C ALA A 164 -19.88 17.80 13.79
N PRO A 165 -18.55 17.80 13.62
CA PRO A 165 -17.71 18.90 14.05
C PRO A 165 -18.06 20.17 13.26
N HIS A 166 -18.37 21.27 13.97
CA HIS A 166 -18.76 22.56 13.42
C HIS A 166 -17.68 23.34 12.66
N LYS A 167 -16.61 22.68 12.17
CA LYS A 167 -15.52 23.34 11.47
C LYS A 167 -15.23 22.69 10.12
N LEU A 168 -15.90 23.18 9.09
CA LEU A 168 -15.56 22.95 7.68
C LEU A 168 -14.96 24.18 6.99
N PHE A 169 -14.57 25.22 7.73
CA PHE A 169 -13.87 26.41 7.19
C PHE A 169 -12.90 26.99 8.20
#